data_db426cb08d02445efb85b2a7db9246eb
#
_entry.id   db426cb08d02445efb85b2a7db9246eb
#
_cell.length_a   1.000
_cell.length_b   1.000
_cell.length_c   1.000
_cell.angle_alpha   90.00
_cell.angle_beta   90.00
_cell.angle_gamma   90.00
#
_symmetry.space_group_name_H-M   'P 1'
#
loop_
_entity.id
_entity.type
_entity.pdbx_description
1 polymer ?
#
loop_
_entity_poly.entity_id
_entity_poly.type
_entity_poly.pdbx_seq_one_letter_code
_entity_poly.pdbx_strand_id
1 'polypeptide(L)'
;MVPPMLKWWMVVAVVVSVVGMAEAGEAGPPLTIELQMRNDARVPAHVLEESQDEVARIFAGAGLAVRWTDTAPRLTVHLVTQVLGYARAASPVMGVALRRSNGSTAQVFFRQVQDFARAYRVDLSTMLAYVIAHEVGHLLLPGYPHSSTGVMQANWDKALLRDATGGSLTFTEAQSARIRASR
;
A
#
# COMPACT_ATOMS: atom_id res chain seq x y z
N MET A 1 56.35 39.70 59.28
CA MET A 1 54.87 39.57 59.42
C MET A 1 54.30 39.36 58.04
N VAL A 2 54.09 38.10 57.68
CA VAL A 2 53.70 37.69 56.30
C VAL A 2 52.25 37.14 56.44
N PRO A 3 51.26 37.59 55.65
CA PRO A 3 49.90 37.07 55.74
C PRO A 3 49.77 35.73 55.00
N PRO A 4 48.85 34.85 55.41
CA PRO A 4 48.70 33.49 54.89
C PRO A 4 48.02 33.49 53.51
N MET A 5 48.61 32.73 52.62
CA MET A 5 48.05 32.43 51.29
C MET A 5 46.82 31.58 51.38
N LEU A 6 45.70 32.10 50.87
CA LEU A 6 44.43 31.42 50.79
C LEU A 6 44.46 30.47 49.58
N LYS A 7 44.45 29.16 49.81
CA LYS A 7 44.40 28.14 48.75
C LYS A 7 42.97 27.99 48.23
N TRP A 8 42.71 28.41 47.00
CA TRP A 8 41.47 28.17 46.33
C TRP A 8 41.46 26.76 45.75
N TRP A 9 40.57 25.93 46.29
CA TRP A 9 40.30 24.60 45.72
C TRP A 9 39.27 24.78 44.64
N MET A 10 39.69 24.59 43.38
CA MET A 10 38.73 24.47 42.26
C MET A 10 38.07 23.08 42.34
N VAL A 11 36.78 23.08 42.69
CA VAL A 11 35.93 21.89 42.53
C VAL A 11 35.50 21.84 41.07
N VAL A 12 36.07 20.92 40.29
CA VAL A 12 35.65 20.60 38.95
C VAL A 12 34.43 19.67 39.07
N ALA A 13 33.23 20.20 38.88
CA ALA A 13 32.02 19.39 38.77
C ALA A 13 32.00 18.72 37.37
N VAL A 14 32.29 17.42 37.33
CA VAL A 14 32.08 16.61 36.11
C VAL A 14 30.60 16.34 35.96
N VAL A 15 29.94 17.06 35.01
CA VAL A 15 28.59 16.77 34.62
C VAL A 15 28.64 15.58 33.64
N VAL A 16 28.31 14.40 34.15
CA VAL A 16 28.10 13.22 33.31
C VAL A 16 26.72 13.36 32.68
N SER A 17 26.66 13.82 31.44
CA SER A 17 25.44 13.77 30.63
C SER A 17 25.18 12.33 30.25
N VAL A 18 24.24 11.68 30.91
CA VAL A 18 23.66 10.40 30.46
C VAL A 18 22.80 10.72 29.25
N VAL A 19 23.38 10.52 28.06
CA VAL A 19 22.60 10.47 26.83
C VAL A 19 21.77 9.19 26.90
N GLY A 20 20.49 9.32 27.23
CA GLY A 20 19.55 8.23 27.13
C GLY A 20 19.47 7.79 25.66
N MET A 21 20.07 6.64 25.35
CA MET A 21 19.78 5.93 24.11
C MET A 21 18.31 5.53 24.21
N ALA A 22 17.44 6.24 23.45
CA ALA A 22 16.11 5.76 23.20
C ALA A 22 16.26 4.41 22.51
N GLU A 23 15.95 3.32 23.20
CA GLU A 23 15.80 2.02 22.58
C GLU A 23 14.74 2.20 21.51
N ALA A 24 15.13 2.04 20.25
CA ALA A 24 14.20 1.88 19.15
C ALA A 24 13.43 0.60 19.47
N GLY A 25 12.21 0.75 19.99
CA GLY A 25 11.35 -0.38 20.30
C GLY A 25 11.32 -1.29 19.08
N GLU A 26 11.64 -2.57 19.27
CA GLU A 26 11.53 -3.58 18.22
C GLU A 26 10.11 -3.48 17.66
N ALA A 27 10.00 -2.96 16.44
CA ALA A 27 8.74 -2.96 15.73
C ALA A 27 8.34 -4.43 15.57
N GLY A 28 7.24 -4.83 16.22
CA GLY A 28 6.73 -6.19 16.09
C GLY A 28 6.59 -6.59 14.62
N PRO A 29 6.48 -7.88 14.31
CA PRO A 29 6.39 -8.34 12.92
C PRO A 29 5.27 -7.58 12.20
N PRO A 30 5.49 -7.18 10.94
CA PRO A 30 4.51 -6.42 10.19
C PRO A 30 3.20 -7.21 10.08
N LEU A 31 2.07 -6.52 10.20
CA LEU A 31 0.76 -7.13 9.99
C LEU A 31 0.70 -7.69 8.57
N THR A 32 0.34 -8.96 8.46
CA THR A 32 0.35 -9.67 7.17
C THR A 32 -1.08 -9.80 6.62
N ILE A 33 -1.26 -9.48 5.35
CA ILE A 33 -2.47 -9.80 4.58
C ILE A 33 -2.17 -10.97 3.64
N GLU A 34 -3.09 -11.93 3.58
CA GLU A 34 -3.02 -13.07 2.67
C GLU A 34 -3.93 -12.82 1.48
N LEU A 35 -3.36 -12.89 0.30
CA LEU A 35 -4.06 -12.71 -0.96
C LEU A 35 -3.90 -13.97 -1.82
N GLN A 36 -5.01 -14.41 -2.44
CA GLN A 36 -4.97 -15.40 -3.51
C GLN A 36 -5.09 -14.69 -4.85
N MET A 37 -4.26 -15.09 -5.82
CA MET A 37 -4.39 -14.64 -7.19
C MET A 37 -5.13 -15.69 -8.04
N ARG A 38 -6.25 -15.28 -8.65
CA ARG A 38 -6.97 -16.08 -9.62
C ARG A 38 -6.91 -15.40 -10.99
N ASN A 39 -6.20 -16.00 -11.94
CA ASN A 39 -5.93 -15.44 -13.26
C ASN A 39 -6.76 -16.08 -14.37
N ASP A 40 -8.07 -15.79 -14.41
CA ASP A 40 -8.95 -16.26 -15.52
C ASP A 40 -8.79 -15.40 -16.79
N ALA A 41 -8.15 -14.24 -16.70
CA ALA A 41 -7.83 -13.37 -17.83
C ALA A 41 -6.61 -13.83 -18.63
N ARG A 42 -5.86 -14.84 -18.15
CA ARG A 42 -4.61 -15.33 -18.76
C ARG A 42 -3.55 -14.24 -18.92
N VAL A 43 -3.42 -13.40 -17.90
CA VAL A 43 -2.36 -12.38 -17.82
C VAL A 43 -1.00 -13.10 -17.88
N PRO A 44 -0.03 -12.61 -18.68
CA PRO A 44 1.30 -13.21 -18.76
C PRO A 44 2.01 -13.26 -17.41
N ALA A 45 2.80 -14.32 -17.16
CA ALA A 45 3.44 -14.56 -15.88
C ALA A 45 4.31 -13.39 -15.41
N HIS A 46 5.17 -12.84 -16.30
CA HIS A 46 6.02 -11.70 -15.95
C HIS A 46 5.21 -10.46 -15.50
N VAL A 47 4.05 -10.17 -16.17
CA VAL A 47 3.18 -9.06 -15.77
C VAL A 47 2.58 -9.31 -14.39
N LEU A 48 2.21 -10.58 -14.10
CA LEU A 48 1.69 -10.95 -12.77
C LEU A 48 2.75 -10.79 -11.68
N GLU A 49 3.94 -11.33 -11.89
CA GLU A 49 5.04 -11.27 -10.93
C GLU A 49 5.41 -9.83 -10.60
N GLU A 50 5.64 -9.00 -11.61
CA GLU A 50 5.92 -7.58 -11.44
C GLU A 50 4.76 -6.83 -10.74
N SER A 51 3.51 -7.17 -11.08
CA SER A 51 2.34 -6.57 -10.40
C SER A 51 2.24 -7.00 -8.95
N GLN A 52 2.54 -8.25 -8.63
CA GLN A 52 2.52 -8.76 -7.25
C GLN A 52 3.59 -8.09 -6.38
N ASP A 53 4.79 -7.87 -6.93
CA ASP A 53 5.88 -7.16 -6.26
C ASP A 53 5.49 -5.71 -5.97
N GLU A 54 4.90 -5.05 -6.95
CA GLU A 54 4.45 -3.66 -6.80
C GLU A 54 3.29 -3.54 -5.80
N VAL A 55 2.33 -4.47 -5.80
CA VAL A 55 1.27 -4.56 -4.77
C VAL A 55 1.90 -4.70 -3.38
N ALA A 56 2.89 -5.60 -3.23
CA ALA A 56 3.58 -5.77 -1.96
C ALA A 56 4.27 -4.47 -1.51
N ARG A 57 4.92 -3.75 -2.43
CA ARG A 57 5.54 -2.44 -2.15
C ARG A 57 4.51 -1.40 -1.70
N ILE A 58 3.35 -1.30 -2.37
CA ILE A 58 2.28 -0.35 -2.02
C ILE A 58 1.76 -0.61 -0.61
N PHE A 59 1.52 -1.87 -0.26
CA PHE A 59 1.04 -2.26 1.08
C PHE A 59 2.14 -2.13 2.15
N ALA A 60 3.41 -2.35 1.81
CA ALA A 60 4.52 -2.10 2.72
C ALA A 60 4.57 -0.62 3.15
N GLY A 61 4.28 0.30 2.22
CA GLY A 61 4.11 1.72 2.54
C GLY A 61 2.98 2.02 3.54
N ALA A 62 2.01 1.12 3.67
CA ALA A 62 0.95 1.18 4.69
C ALA A 62 1.28 0.41 5.98
N GLY A 63 2.48 -0.17 6.10
CA GLY A 63 2.91 -0.97 7.23
C GLY A 63 2.37 -2.42 7.23
N LEU A 64 2.06 -2.96 6.04
CA LEU A 64 1.51 -4.31 5.86
C LEU A 64 2.42 -5.15 4.98
N ALA A 65 2.65 -6.40 5.37
CA ALA A 65 3.24 -7.39 4.49
C ALA A 65 2.15 -8.08 3.66
N VAL A 66 2.41 -8.34 2.39
CA VAL A 66 1.54 -9.15 1.53
C VAL A 66 2.12 -10.54 1.39
N ARG A 67 1.29 -11.56 1.60
CA ARG A 67 1.63 -12.94 1.30
C ARG A 67 0.67 -13.50 0.26
N TRP A 68 1.21 -13.84 -0.89
CA TRP A 68 0.46 -14.57 -1.91
C TRP A 68 0.36 -16.05 -1.54
N THR A 69 -0.84 -16.62 -1.65
CA THR A 69 -1.10 -18.00 -1.22
C THR A 69 -2.16 -18.68 -2.08
N ASP A 70 -2.03 -19.99 -2.26
CA ASP A 70 -3.01 -20.81 -2.97
C ASP A 70 -4.04 -21.47 -2.01
N THR A 71 -3.84 -21.33 -0.70
CA THR A 71 -4.68 -21.94 0.32
C THR A 71 -5.76 -21.01 0.80
N ALA A 72 -6.96 -21.10 0.27
CA ALA A 72 -8.25 -20.52 0.70
C ALA A 72 -8.19 -19.26 1.61
N PRO A 73 -7.55 -18.15 1.19
CA PRO A 73 -7.52 -16.94 1.99
C PRO A 73 -8.89 -16.26 1.96
N ARG A 74 -9.11 -15.36 2.92
CA ARG A 74 -10.34 -14.55 2.97
C ARG A 74 -10.43 -13.50 1.87
N LEU A 75 -9.30 -13.18 1.22
CA LEU A 75 -9.20 -12.15 0.19
C LEU A 75 -8.66 -12.77 -1.11
N THR A 76 -9.42 -12.64 -2.18
CA THR A 76 -9.04 -13.11 -3.52
C THR A 76 -8.94 -11.93 -4.47
N VAL A 77 -7.85 -11.86 -5.22
CA VAL A 77 -7.71 -11.03 -6.42
C VAL A 77 -8.11 -11.87 -7.61
N HIS A 78 -9.17 -11.49 -8.31
CA HIS A 78 -9.69 -12.25 -9.44
C HIS A 78 -9.55 -11.43 -10.73
N LEU A 79 -8.60 -11.82 -11.58
CA LEU A 79 -8.40 -11.21 -12.87
C LEU A 79 -9.31 -11.87 -13.90
N VAL A 80 -10.23 -11.10 -14.46
CA VAL A 80 -11.13 -11.53 -15.53
C VAL A 80 -10.90 -10.70 -16.78
N THR A 81 -11.17 -11.26 -17.96
CA THR A 81 -10.90 -10.56 -19.21
C THR A 81 -11.70 -9.27 -19.31
N GLN A 82 -13.00 -9.31 -19.06
CA GLN A 82 -13.90 -8.16 -19.03
C GLN A 82 -15.21 -8.55 -18.38
N VAL A 83 -16.02 -7.55 -17.96
CA VAL A 83 -17.42 -7.77 -17.55
C VAL A 83 -18.34 -7.14 -18.58
N LEU A 84 -19.30 -7.92 -19.04
CA LEU A 84 -20.35 -7.44 -19.95
C LEU A 84 -21.26 -6.45 -19.17
N GLY A 85 -21.43 -5.24 -19.71
CA GLY A 85 -22.31 -4.22 -19.12
C GLY A 85 -21.62 -2.97 -18.59
N TYR A 86 -20.34 -3.01 -18.21
CA TYR A 86 -19.60 -1.81 -17.76
C TYR A 86 -18.93 -1.00 -18.89
N ALA A 87 -19.06 -1.43 -20.13
CA ALA A 87 -18.40 -0.82 -21.30
C ALA A 87 -18.93 0.58 -21.66
N ARG A 88 -19.95 1.11 -20.96
CA ARG A 88 -20.59 2.42 -21.27
C ARG A 88 -20.46 3.47 -20.17
N ALA A 89 -19.67 3.22 -19.12
CA ALA A 89 -19.41 4.24 -18.11
C ALA A 89 -18.55 5.36 -18.70
N ALA A 90 -18.82 6.60 -18.33
CA ALA A 90 -18.05 7.78 -18.77
C ALA A 90 -16.59 7.74 -18.31
N SER A 91 -16.26 6.92 -17.33
CA SER A 91 -14.90 6.54 -16.92
C SER A 91 -14.79 5.02 -16.94
N PRO A 92 -13.67 4.44 -17.41
CA PRO A 92 -13.50 3.01 -17.44
C PRO A 92 -13.42 2.46 -16.02
N VAL A 93 -14.42 1.65 -15.64
CA VAL A 93 -14.36 0.87 -14.40
C VAL A 93 -13.36 -0.26 -14.63
N MET A 94 -12.24 -0.24 -13.91
CA MET A 94 -11.16 -1.22 -14.06
C MET A 94 -11.23 -2.36 -13.07
N GLY A 95 -12.05 -2.22 -12.00
CA GLY A 95 -12.24 -3.25 -11.00
C GLY A 95 -13.47 -3.02 -10.15
N VAL A 96 -13.74 -3.96 -9.26
CA VAL A 96 -14.80 -3.88 -8.27
C VAL A 96 -14.48 -4.75 -7.05
N ALA A 97 -14.70 -4.19 -5.86
CA ALA A 97 -14.56 -4.90 -4.60
C ALA A 97 -15.88 -5.55 -4.19
N LEU A 98 -15.90 -6.88 -4.10
CA LEU A 98 -17.07 -7.69 -3.76
C LEU A 98 -16.88 -8.32 -2.38
N ARG A 99 -17.78 -8.00 -1.43
CA ARG A 99 -17.82 -8.59 -0.11
C ARG A 99 -18.88 -9.68 -0.04
N ARG A 100 -18.51 -10.83 0.50
CA ARG A 100 -19.41 -11.97 0.70
C ARG A 100 -19.16 -12.58 2.08
N SER A 101 -20.12 -13.31 2.59
CA SER A 101 -20.02 -14.02 3.89
C SER A 101 -18.89 -15.04 3.94
N ASN A 102 -18.57 -15.68 2.82
CA ASN A 102 -17.56 -16.73 2.69
C ASN A 102 -16.22 -16.24 2.09
N GLY A 103 -15.99 -14.94 2.00
CA GLY A 103 -14.77 -14.36 1.45
C GLY A 103 -15.04 -13.10 0.62
N SER A 104 -14.02 -12.31 0.43
CA SER A 104 -14.09 -11.05 -0.30
C SER A 104 -13.19 -11.09 -1.54
N THR A 105 -13.66 -10.53 -2.65
CA THR A 105 -12.96 -10.58 -3.93
C THR A 105 -12.74 -9.19 -4.49
N ALA A 106 -11.50 -8.86 -4.79
CA ALA A 106 -11.12 -7.75 -5.65
C ALA A 106 -11.14 -8.26 -7.09
N GLN A 107 -12.20 -7.98 -7.84
CA GLN A 107 -12.30 -8.38 -9.24
C GLN A 107 -11.73 -7.28 -10.13
N VAL A 108 -10.78 -7.63 -11.01
CA VAL A 108 -10.10 -6.70 -11.90
C VAL A 108 -10.39 -7.06 -13.36
N PHE A 109 -10.76 -6.06 -14.15
CA PHE A 109 -11.11 -6.19 -15.55
C PHE A 109 -9.89 -5.92 -16.42
N PHE A 110 -9.14 -6.97 -16.73
CA PHE A 110 -7.82 -6.86 -17.32
C PHE A 110 -7.79 -6.11 -18.66
N ARG A 111 -8.81 -6.29 -19.50
CA ARG A 111 -8.89 -5.55 -20.78
C ARG A 111 -8.99 -4.04 -20.56
N GLN A 112 -9.77 -3.59 -19.60
CA GLN A 112 -9.89 -2.19 -19.26
C GLN A 112 -8.58 -1.62 -18.71
N VAL A 113 -7.86 -2.40 -17.89
CA VAL A 113 -6.51 -2.05 -17.42
C VAL A 113 -5.54 -1.91 -18.59
N GLN A 114 -5.54 -2.88 -19.53
CA GLN A 114 -4.69 -2.82 -20.72
C GLN A 114 -4.98 -1.60 -21.60
N ASP A 115 -6.26 -1.33 -21.87
CA ASP A 115 -6.67 -0.22 -22.72
C ASP A 115 -6.30 1.12 -22.07
N PHE A 116 -6.46 1.23 -20.75
CA PHE A 116 -6.07 2.41 -20.00
C PHE A 116 -4.53 2.58 -19.98
N ALA A 117 -3.78 1.54 -19.63
CA ALA A 117 -2.31 1.56 -19.62
C ALA A 117 -1.75 2.00 -20.98
N ARG A 118 -2.30 1.47 -22.09
CA ARG A 118 -1.94 1.85 -23.44
C ARG A 118 -2.27 3.32 -23.75
N ALA A 119 -3.47 3.77 -23.41
CA ALA A 119 -3.93 5.13 -23.68
C ALA A 119 -3.09 6.19 -22.98
N TYR A 120 -2.64 5.90 -21.76
CA TYR A 120 -1.85 6.83 -20.95
C TYR A 120 -0.34 6.55 -20.97
N ARG A 121 0.11 5.51 -21.71
CA ARG A 121 1.52 5.10 -21.82
C ARG A 121 2.15 4.78 -20.46
N VAL A 122 1.38 4.13 -19.60
CA VAL A 122 1.84 3.60 -18.32
C VAL A 122 2.19 2.12 -18.50
N ASP A 123 3.18 1.66 -17.78
CA ASP A 123 3.53 0.24 -17.75
C ASP A 123 2.33 -0.60 -17.27
N LEU A 124 2.13 -1.76 -17.90
CA LEU A 124 0.96 -2.60 -17.67
C LEU A 124 0.98 -3.26 -16.28
N SER A 125 2.13 -3.72 -15.83
CA SER A 125 2.29 -4.35 -14.52
C SER A 125 2.07 -3.33 -13.41
N THR A 126 2.62 -2.13 -13.57
CA THR A 126 2.40 -1.00 -12.68
C THR A 126 0.90 -0.65 -12.60
N MET A 127 0.25 -0.48 -13.76
CA MET A 127 -1.18 -0.15 -13.80
C MET A 127 -2.04 -1.23 -13.14
N LEU A 128 -1.75 -2.50 -13.43
CA LEU A 128 -2.45 -3.65 -12.83
C LEU A 128 -2.28 -3.68 -11.32
N ALA A 129 -1.07 -3.44 -10.82
CA ALA A 129 -0.80 -3.40 -9.39
C ALA A 129 -1.60 -2.33 -8.66
N TYR A 130 -1.70 -1.13 -9.21
CA TYR A 130 -2.47 -0.04 -8.60
C TYR A 130 -3.96 -0.32 -8.59
N VAL A 131 -4.52 -0.90 -9.66
CA VAL A 131 -5.93 -1.32 -9.67
C VAL A 131 -6.17 -2.41 -8.62
N ILE A 132 -5.28 -3.41 -8.52
CA ILE A 132 -5.36 -4.44 -7.47
C ILE A 132 -5.32 -3.79 -6.08
N ALA A 133 -4.36 -2.91 -5.81
CA ALA A 133 -4.21 -2.26 -4.51
C ALA A 133 -5.44 -1.41 -4.17
N HIS A 134 -6.04 -0.70 -5.13
CA HIS A 134 -7.26 0.06 -4.98
C HIS A 134 -8.45 -0.83 -4.57
N GLU A 135 -8.70 -1.91 -5.31
CA GLU A 135 -9.84 -2.80 -5.04
C GLU A 135 -9.65 -3.59 -3.74
N VAL A 136 -8.43 -4.04 -3.43
CA VAL A 136 -8.10 -4.64 -2.13
C VAL A 136 -8.26 -3.59 -1.02
N GLY A 137 -7.87 -2.35 -1.28
CA GLY A 137 -8.09 -1.22 -0.38
C GLY A 137 -9.56 -1.06 0.02
N HIS A 138 -10.50 -1.17 -0.91
CA HIS A 138 -11.93 -1.16 -0.61
C HIS A 138 -12.36 -2.33 0.28
N LEU A 139 -11.70 -3.49 0.18
CA LEU A 139 -11.99 -4.63 1.04
C LEU A 139 -11.45 -4.44 2.46
N LEU A 140 -10.33 -3.72 2.61
CA LEU A 140 -9.68 -3.44 3.88
C LEU A 140 -10.26 -2.22 4.61
N LEU A 141 -10.89 -1.31 3.88
CA LEU A 141 -11.46 -0.04 4.36
C LEU A 141 -12.99 -0.02 4.16
N PRO A 142 -13.76 -0.88 4.87
CA PRO A 142 -15.21 -0.95 4.68
C PRO A 142 -15.88 0.38 4.99
N GLY A 143 -16.77 0.82 4.07
CA GLY A 143 -17.49 2.08 4.23
C GLY A 143 -16.63 3.34 4.09
N TYR A 144 -15.35 3.20 3.72
CA TYR A 144 -14.50 4.35 3.42
C TYR A 144 -14.73 4.79 1.97
N PRO A 145 -15.10 6.05 1.73
CA PRO A 145 -15.28 6.58 0.39
C PRO A 145 -13.92 6.72 -0.33
N HIS A 146 -13.95 6.95 -1.62
CA HIS A 146 -12.76 7.37 -2.34
C HIS A 146 -12.17 8.64 -1.72
N SER A 147 -10.85 8.75 -1.77
CA SER A 147 -10.11 9.92 -1.29
C SER A 147 -9.77 10.87 -2.45
N SER A 148 -9.39 12.09 -2.11
CA SER A 148 -8.87 13.06 -3.08
C SER A 148 -7.41 12.81 -3.48
N THR A 149 -6.67 11.98 -2.72
CA THR A 149 -5.26 11.68 -2.92
C THR A 149 -4.95 10.22 -2.61
N GLY A 150 -3.80 9.73 -3.09
CA GLY A 150 -3.32 8.39 -2.84
C GLY A 150 -4.04 7.32 -3.67
N VAL A 151 -3.72 6.05 -3.39
CA VAL A 151 -4.19 4.91 -4.19
C VAL A 151 -5.71 4.75 -4.21
N MET A 152 -6.42 5.26 -3.17
CA MET A 152 -7.89 5.21 -3.09
C MET A 152 -8.59 6.36 -3.82
N GLN A 153 -7.90 7.09 -4.68
CA GLN A 153 -8.51 8.15 -5.51
C GLN A 153 -9.40 7.52 -6.60
N ALA A 154 -10.63 8.08 -6.80
CA ALA A 154 -11.57 7.55 -7.79
C ALA A 154 -11.18 7.86 -9.23
N ASN A 155 -10.64 9.06 -9.46
CA ASN A 155 -10.29 9.54 -10.79
C ASN A 155 -8.78 9.47 -11.01
N TRP A 156 -8.39 8.74 -12.03
CA TRP A 156 -6.99 8.53 -12.37
C TRP A 156 -6.58 9.53 -13.44
N ASP A 157 -6.06 10.66 -13.00
CA ASP A 157 -5.56 11.73 -13.85
C ASP A 157 -4.04 11.59 -14.13
N LYS A 158 -3.50 12.50 -14.95
CA LYS A 158 -2.08 12.49 -15.30
C LYS A 158 -1.16 12.71 -14.09
N ALA A 159 -1.61 13.39 -13.04
CA ALA A 159 -0.81 13.60 -11.83
C ALA A 159 -0.69 12.30 -11.05
N LEU A 160 -1.81 11.62 -10.81
CA LEU A 160 -1.85 10.32 -10.16
C LEU A 160 -1.00 9.28 -10.92
N LEU A 161 -1.08 9.26 -12.26
CA LEU A 161 -0.31 8.33 -13.07
C LEU A 161 1.21 8.60 -13.02
N ARG A 162 1.63 9.86 -12.87
CA ARG A 162 3.06 10.18 -12.62
C ARG A 162 3.51 9.65 -11.26
N ASP A 163 2.69 9.83 -10.22
CA ASP A 163 3.00 9.33 -8.88
C ASP A 163 3.07 7.79 -8.88
N ALA A 164 2.17 7.13 -9.59
CA ALA A 164 2.19 5.69 -9.81
C ALA A 164 3.50 5.24 -10.50
N THR A 165 3.83 5.85 -11.65
CA THR A 165 5.04 5.51 -12.40
C THR A 165 6.32 5.82 -11.61
N GLY A 166 6.30 6.86 -10.76
CA GLY A 166 7.40 7.21 -9.86
C GLY A 166 7.48 6.36 -8.58
N GLY A 167 6.54 5.43 -8.37
CA GLY A 167 6.50 4.58 -7.19
C GLY A 167 6.10 5.33 -5.90
N SER A 168 5.64 6.58 -5.98
CA SER A 168 5.26 7.41 -4.84
C SER A 168 3.78 7.29 -4.43
N LEU A 169 2.94 6.70 -5.29
CA LEU A 169 1.52 6.53 -5.01
C LEU A 169 1.32 5.43 -3.97
N THR A 170 0.80 5.80 -2.80
CA THR A 170 0.55 4.91 -1.66
C THR A 170 -0.81 5.21 -1.01
N PHE A 171 -1.19 4.42 -0.01
CA PHE A 171 -2.28 4.79 0.89
C PHE A 171 -1.92 6.05 1.68
N THR A 172 -2.89 6.90 1.97
CA THR A 172 -2.67 8.02 2.89
C THR A 172 -2.41 7.51 4.31
N GLU A 173 -1.77 8.33 5.16
CA GLU A 173 -1.50 7.92 6.55
C GLU A 173 -2.79 7.55 7.31
N ALA A 174 -3.87 8.30 7.11
CA ALA A 174 -5.18 8.00 7.70
C ALA A 174 -5.75 6.65 7.25
N GLN A 175 -5.59 6.31 5.97
CA GLN A 175 -5.99 5.01 5.42
C GLN A 175 -5.12 3.89 5.99
N SER A 176 -3.81 4.08 6.00
CA SER A 176 -2.83 3.13 6.54
C SER A 176 -3.10 2.83 8.02
N ALA A 177 -3.30 3.87 8.84
CA ALA A 177 -3.65 3.73 10.26
C ALA A 177 -4.96 2.94 10.45
N ARG A 178 -5.99 3.24 9.64
CA ARG A 178 -7.28 2.54 9.70
C ARG A 178 -7.18 1.08 9.28
N ILE A 179 -6.40 0.77 8.25
CA ILE A 179 -6.15 -0.62 7.83
C ILE A 179 -5.47 -1.40 8.96
N ARG A 180 -4.44 -0.82 9.58
CA ARG A 180 -3.73 -1.45 10.70
C ARG A 180 -4.63 -1.67 11.92
N ALA A 181 -5.51 -0.73 12.22
CA ALA A 181 -6.43 -0.83 13.38
C ALA A 181 -7.57 -1.85 13.17
N SER A 182 -7.84 -2.27 11.95
CA SER A 182 -8.91 -3.22 11.61
C SER A 182 -8.47 -4.70 11.60
N ARG A 183 -7.23 -4.99 12.03
CA ARG A 183 -6.58 -6.30 11.94
C ARG A 183 -6.31 -6.93 13.31
#